data_02e05e465c0400cdc6c9f1f33bc41d85
#
_entry.id   02e05e465c0400cdc6c9f1f33bc41d85
#
_cell.length_a   1.000
_cell.length_b   1.000
_cell.length_c   1.000
_cell.angle_alpha   90.00
_cell.angle_beta   90.00
_cell.angle_gamma   90.00
#
_symmetry.space_group_name_H-M   'P 1'
#
loop_
_entity.id
_entity.type
_entity.pdbx_description
1 polymer ?
#
loop_
_entity_poly.entity_id
_entity_poly.type
_entity_poly.pdbx_seq_one_letter_code
_entity_poly.pdbx_strand_id
1 'polypeptide(L)'
;MKKSTYSVVLSDRVVAEIDRLAYRKGTNRSSMINEILAGYVSMTTPEQRISRIFSDMAAVLYPGEVFRELAPPTPSVMSMRAALAYKYNPTVRYTVELFRDPGATHGGAQGIIRVSVRTTSVALLTELRRFYRLWAETERQ
;
A
#
# COMPACT_ATOMS: atom_id res chain seq x y z
N MET A 1 -14.28 -3.22 -0.38
CA MET A 1 -15.24 -4.34 -0.42
C MET A 1 -16.22 -4.18 0.74
N LYS A 2 -17.50 -4.20 0.46
CA LYS A 2 -18.54 -4.12 1.49
C LYS A 2 -18.50 -5.37 2.36
N LYS A 3 -18.54 -5.21 3.68
CA LYS A 3 -18.63 -6.29 4.66
C LYS A 3 -20.00 -6.25 5.35
N SER A 4 -20.58 -7.42 5.56
CA SER A 4 -21.85 -7.57 6.25
C SER A 4 -21.71 -8.67 7.30
N THR A 5 -22.58 -8.67 8.31
CA THR A 5 -22.57 -9.70 9.34
C THR A 5 -23.36 -10.91 8.87
N TYR A 6 -22.78 -12.08 9.00
CA TYR A 6 -23.39 -13.37 8.73
C TYR A 6 -23.26 -14.27 9.94
N SER A 7 -24.29 -15.05 10.23
CA SER A 7 -24.26 -16.05 11.29
C SER A 7 -23.99 -17.43 10.70
N VAL A 8 -22.95 -18.09 11.20
CA VAL A 8 -22.58 -19.46 10.82
C VAL A 8 -22.33 -20.28 12.08
N VAL A 9 -22.69 -21.57 12.02
CA VAL A 9 -22.38 -22.53 13.06
C VAL A 9 -21.08 -23.24 12.68
N LEU A 10 -20.06 -23.14 13.54
CA LEU A 10 -18.77 -23.80 13.37
C LEU A 10 -18.50 -24.72 14.55
N SER A 11 -17.77 -25.80 14.32
CA SER A 11 -17.32 -26.65 15.42
C SER A 11 -16.26 -25.94 16.27
N ASP A 12 -16.27 -26.16 17.57
CA ASP A 12 -15.31 -25.56 18.50
C ASP A 12 -13.88 -25.88 18.12
N ARG A 13 -13.63 -27.08 17.60
CA ARG A 13 -12.31 -27.50 17.14
C ARG A 13 -11.81 -26.64 15.98
N VAL A 14 -12.67 -26.35 15.01
CA VAL A 14 -12.34 -25.48 13.87
C VAL A 14 -12.07 -24.06 14.34
N VAL A 15 -12.91 -23.54 15.23
CA VAL A 15 -12.72 -22.20 15.81
C VAL A 15 -11.40 -22.09 16.56
N ALA A 16 -11.03 -23.10 17.35
CA ALA A 16 -9.75 -23.11 18.09
C ALA A 16 -8.54 -23.08 17.15
N GLU A 17 -8.58 -23.81 16.02
CA GLU A 17 -7.50 -23.79 15.03
C GLU A 17 -7.43 -22.44 14.30
N ILE A 18 -8.57 -21.86 13.98
CA ILE A 18 -8.64 -20.51 13.39
C ILE A 18 -8.05 -19.46 14.33
N ASP A 19 -8.35 -19.54 15.62
CA ASP A 19 -7.81 -18.62 16.63
C ASP A 19 -6.29 -18.73 16.75
N ARG A 20 -5.74 -19.94 16.68
CA ARG A 20 -4.27 -20.16 16.67
C ARG A 20 -3.63 -19.54 15.43
N LEU A 21 -4.25 -19.72 14.26
CA LEU A 21 -3.78 -19.12 13.01
C LEU A 21 -3.83 -17.58 13.09
N ALA A 22 -4.94 -17.04 13.57
CA ALA A 22 -5.13 -15.60 13.74
C ALA A 22 -4.06 -15.00 14.68
N TYR A 23 -3.80 -15.66 15.80
CA TYR A 23 -2.76 -15.23 16.74
C TYR A 23 -1.38 -15.20 16.10
N ARG A 24 -0.99 -16.25 15.38
CA ARG A 24 0.31 -16.33 14.69
C ARG A 24 0.46 -15.28 13.60
N LYS A 25 -0.62 -14.89 12.92
CA LYS A 25 -0.62 -13.86 11.88
C LYS A 25 -0.86 -12.44 12.42
N GLY A 26 -1.06 -12.28 13.71
CA GLY A 26 -1.35 -10.97 14.32
C GLY A 26 -2.68 -10.36 13.87
N THR A 27 -3.68 -11.19 13.59
CA THR A 27 -5.01 -10.78 13.15
C THR A 27 -6.09 -11.33 14.08
N ASN A 28 -7.37 -11.07 13.77
CA ASN A 28 -8.50 -11.55 14.53
C ASN A 28 -9.23 -12.72 13.82
N ARG A 29 -10.11 -13.38 14.55
CA ARG A 29 -10.89 -14.53 14.06
C ARG A 29 -11.65 -14.21 12.76
N SER A 30 -12.38 -13.10 12.72
CA SER A 30 -13.20 -12.75 11.55
C SER A 30 -12.37 -12.50 10.30
N SER A 31 -11.25 -11.83 10.44
CA SER A 31 -10.30 -11.58 9.34
C SER A 31 -9.66 -12.89 8.87
N MET A 32 -9.30 -13.78 9.80
CA MET A 32 -8.71 -15.08 9.47
C MET A 32 -9.70 -15.97 8.71
N ILE A 33 -10.94 -16.04 9.15
CA ILE A 33 -12.01 -16.78 8.45
C ILE A 33 -12.21 -16.24 7.04
N ASN A 34 -12.30 -14.91 6.91
CA ASN A 34 -12.47 -14.28 5.59
C ASN A 34 -11.31 -14.58 4.65
N GLU A 35 -10.07 -14.55 5.15
CA GLU A 35 -8.87 -14.89 4.36
C GLU A 35 -8.90 -16.34 3.88
N ILE A 36 -9.25 -17.29 4.77
CA ILE A 36 -9.34 -18.71 4.43
C ILE A 36 -10.41 -18.94 3.37
N LEU A 37 -11.60 -18.39 3.57
CA LEU A 37 -12.71 -18.55 2.64
C LEU A 37 -12.43 -17.89 1.29
N ALA A 38 -11.87 -16.70 1.30
CA ALA A 38 -11.45 -16.01 0.08
C ALA A 38 -10.42 -16.84 -0.71
N GLY A 39 -9.43 -17.41 -0.02
CA GLY A 39 -8.46 -18.32 -0.63
C GLY A 39 -9.11 -19.55 -1.27
N TYR A 40 -10.06 -20.15 -0.58
CA TYR A 40 -10.76 -21.33 -1.08
C TYR A 40 -11.60 -21.04 -2.34
N VAL A 41 -12.30 -19.89 -2.39
CA VAL A 41 -13.07 -19.47 -3.55
C VAL A 41 -12.26 -18.68 -4.58
N SER A 42 -10.93 -18.65 -4.43
CA SER A 42 -10.00 -17.97 -5.34
C SER A 42 -10.22 -16.46 -5.45
N MET A 43 -10.71 -15.84 -4.39
CA MET A 43 -10.83 -14.38 -4.30
C MET A 43 -9.62 -13.76 -3.59
N THR A 44 -9.23 -12.58 -4.04
CA THR A 44 -8.16 -11.81 -3.39
C THR A 44 -8.74 -10.82 -2.39
N THR A 45 -8.30 -10.86 -1.14
CA THR A 45 -8.72 -9.87 -0.14
C THR A 45 -8.03 -8.52 -0.42
N PRO A 46 -8.58 -7.38 0.06
CA PRO A 46 -7.93 -6.08 -0.06
C PRO A 46 -6.51 -6.07 0.52
N GLU A 47 -6.28 -6.72 1.64
CA GLU A 47 -4.97 -6.83 2.28
C GLU A 47 -3.96 -7.57 1.41
N GLN A 48 -4.37 -8.69 0.83
CA GLN A 48 -3.53 -9.48 -0.08
C GLN A 48 -3.20 -8.69 -1.35
N ARG A 49 -4.18 -7.96 -1.90
CA ARG A 49 -3.97 -7.10 -3.06
C ARG A 49 -2.94 -6.02 -2.77
N ILE A 50 -3.07 -5.29 -1.67
CA ILE A 50 -2.15 -4.22 -1.28
C ILE A 50 -0.76 -4.78 -1.01
N SER A 51 -0.66 -5.88 -0.26
CA SER A 51 0.62 -6.54 0.03
C SER A 51 1.34 -6.97 -1.25
N ARG A 52 0.62 -7.52 -2.22
CA ARG A 52 1.18 -7.91 -3.52
C ARG A 52 1.70 -6.68 -4.29
N ILE A 53 0.92 -5.61 -4.35
CA ILE A 53 1.34 -4.37 -5.03
C ILE A 53 2.62 -3.82 -4.41
N PHE A 54 2.69 -3.72 -3.09
CA PHE A 54 3.89 -3.22 -2.41
C PHE A 54 5.10 -4.12 -2.62
N SER A 55 4.91 -5.43 -2.60
CA SER A 55 5.97 -6.41 -2.89
C SER A 55 6.50 -6.27 -4.31
N ASP A 56 5.62 -6.13 -5.29
CA ASP A 56 5.98 -5.94 -6.70
C ASP A 56 6.71 -4.60 -6.91
N MET A 57 6.25 -3.53 -6.26
CA MET A 57 6.92 -2.23 -6.29
C MET A 57 8.33 -2.32 -5.71
N ALA A 58 8.50 -2.95 -4.55
CA ALA A 58 9.80 -3.13 -3.92
C ALA A 58 10.76 -3.92 -4.80
N ALA A 59 10.29 -4.97 -5.45
CA ALA A 59 11.08 -5.80 -6.35
C ALA A 59 11.60 -5.04 -7.58
N VAL A 60 10.86 -4.03 -8.05
CA VAL A 60 11.25 -3.19 -9.19
C VAL A 60 12.13 -2.02 -8.77
N LEU A 61 11.80 -1.35 -7.65
CA LEU A 61 12.40 -0.07 -7.28
C LEU A 61 13.71 -0.21 -6.48
N TYR A 62 13.79 -1.15 -5.55
CA TYR A 62 14.94 -1.23 -4.64
C TYR A 62 16.22 -1.79 -5.26
N PRO A 63 16.19 -2.75 -6.20
CA PRO A 63 17.43 -3.27 -6.80
C PRO A 63 18.28 -2.23 -7.54
N GLY A 64 17.66 -1.15 -8.04
CA GLY A 64 18.35 -0.06 -8.73
C GLY A 64 19.16 0.88 -7.82
N GLU A 65 19.08 0.71 -6.50
CA GLU A 65 19.76 1.54 -5.48
C GLU A 65 19.37 3.03 -5.48
N VAL A 66 18.53 3.47 -6.39
CA VAL A 66 18.01 4.85 -6.44
C VAL A 66 16.98 5.06 -5.34
N PHE A 67 16.08 4.10 -5.18
CA PHE A 67 15.07 4.11 -4.14
C PHE A 67 15.49 3.24 -2.96
N ARG A 68 15.29 3.75 -1.76
CA ARG A 68 15.55 3.01 -0.52
C ARG A 68 14.31 3.02 0.37
N GLU A 69 14.05 1.91 1.00
CA GLU A 69 12.99 1.81 2.01
C GLU A 69 13.26 2.80 3.14
N LEU A 70 12.25 3.58 3.51
CA LEU A 70 12.36 4.55 4.59
C LEU A 70 11.95 3.96 5.94
N ALA A 71 10.92 3.12 5.91
CA ALA A 71 10.41 2.38 7.04
C ALA A 71 9.72 1.11 6.54
N PRO A 72 9.64 0.03 7.35
CA PRO A 72 8.87 -1.15 6.97
C PRO A 72 7.43 -0.76 6.57
N PRO A 73 6.88 -1.36 5.51
CA PRO A 73 5.54 -1.03 5.08
C PRO A 73 4.50 -1.44 6.13
N THR A 74 3.50 -0.61 6.30
CA THR A 74 2.28 -0.96 7.02
C THR A 74 1.31 -1.68 6.08
N PRO A 75 0.17 -2.21 6.57
CA PRO A 75 -0.81 -2.86 5.70
C PRO A 75 -1.36 -2.01 4.56
N SER A 76 -1.25 -0.67 4.65
CA SER A 76 -1.81 0.24 3.65
C SER A 76 -0.83 1.32 3.15
N VAL A 77 0.35 1.44 3.74
CA VAL A 77 1.31 2.51 3.43
C VAL A 77 2.71 1.97 3.20
N MET A 78 3.32 2.40 2.10
CA MET A 78 4.72 2.14 1.76
C MET A 78 5.46 3.47 1.63
N SER A 79 6.63 3.59 2.24
CA SER A 79 7.45 4.81 2.21
C SER A 79 8.84 4.52 1.69
N MET A 80 9.31 5.37 0.78
CA MET A 80 10.63 5.26 0.19
C MET A 80 11.26 6.64 -0.03
N ARG A 81 12.56 6.66 -0.21
CA ARG A 81 13.31 7.88 -0.50
C ARG A 81 14.24 7.69 -1.68
N ALA A 82 14.52 8.78 -2.38
CA ALA A 82 15.54 8.84 -3.42
C ALA A 82 16.32 10.15 -3.30
N ALA A 83 17.63 10.09 -3.46
CA ALA A 83 18.46 11.29 -3.57
C ALA A 83 18.42 11.78 -5.01
N LEU A 84 18.22 13.09 -5.20
CA LEU A 84 18.30 13.72 -6.52
C LEU A 84 19.74 14.06 -6.86
N ALA A 85 20.12 13.87 -8.13
CA ALA A 85 21.38 14.38 -8.69
C ALA A 85 21.30 15.89 -8.90
N TYR A 86 21.30 16.63 -7.80
CA TYR A 86 21.20 18.09 -7.76
C TYR A 86 22.11 18.63 -6.67
N LYS A 87 22.39 19.94 -6.68
CA LYS A 87 23.26 20.59 -5.69
C LYS A 87 22.79 20.21 -4.27
N TYR A 88 23.72 19.73 -3.44
CA TYR A 88 23.50 19.21 -2.08
C TYR A 88 22.67 17.91 -1.99
N ASN A 89 22.46 17.20 -3.11
CA ASN A 89 21.75 15.92 -3.17
C ASN A 89 20.46 15.89 -2.33
N PRO A 90 19.48 16.75 -2.63
CA PRO A 90 18.24 16.78 -1.85
C PRO A 90 17.51 15.45 -1.94
N THR A 91 16.95 15.03 -0.82
CA THR A 91 16.21 13.76 -0.73
C THR A 91 14.73 14.01 -1.01
N VAL A 92 14.17 13.25 -1.94
CA VAL A 92 12.74 13.16 -2.20
C VAL A 92 12.19 11.97 -1.45
N ARG A 93 11.10 12.19 -0.72
CA ARG A 93 10.36 11.15 -0.02
C ARG A 93 9.06 10.88 -0.75
N TYR A 94 8.79 9.61 -0.97
CA TYR A 94 7.54 9.12 -1.55
C TYR A 94 6.79 8.30 -0.51
N THR A 95 5.51 8.58 -0.36
CA THR A 95 4.61 7.79 0.47
C THR A 95 3.45 7.34 -0.39
N VAL A 96 3.28 6.03 -0.52
CA VAL A 96 2.19 5.41 -1.28
C VAL A 96 1.21 4.82 -0.29
N GLU A 97 -0.01 5.33 -0.29
CA GLU A 97 -1.13 4.80 0.50
C GLU A 97 -2.15 4.18 -0.44
N LEU A 98 -2.48 2.91 -0.24
CA LEU A 98 -3.49 2.21 -1.02
C LEU A 98 -4.76 2.01 -0.21
N PHE A 99 -5.90 2.28 -0.83
CA PHE A 99 -7.20 2.18 -0.17
C PHE A 99 -7.71 0.73 -0.21
N ARG A 100 -8.25 0.28 0.91
CA ARG A 100 -8.88 -1.05 1.02
C ARG A 100 -10.15 -1.14 0.19
N ASP A 101 -10.93 -0.06 0.17
CA ASP A 101 -12.19 0.06 -0.56
C ASP A 101 -12.23 1.37 -1.37
N PRO A 102 -11.66 1.38 -2.58
CA PRO A 102 -11.52 2.61 -3.36
C PRO A 102 -12.82 3.16 -3.91
N GLY A 103 -13.86 2.33 -4.05
CA GLY A 103 -15.08 2.73 -4.76
C GLY A 103 -16.04 3.62 -3.98
N ALA A 104 -16.17 3.43 -2.66
CA ALA A 104 -17.23 4.03 -1.87
C ALA A 104 -16.93 5.44 -1.35
N THR A 105 -15.67 5.71 -0.97
CA THR A 105 -15.30 6.92 -0.23
C THR A 105 -14.30 7.83 -0.94
N HIS A 106 -13.69 7.36 -2.03
CA HIS A 106 -12.56 8.03 -2.67
C HIS A 106 -12.77 8.32 -4.17
N GLY A 107 -14.01 8.33 -4.63
CA GLY A 107 -14.33 8.65 -6.02
C GLY A 107 -13.68 7.71 -7.06
N GLY A 108 -13.42 6.46 -6.68
CA GLY A 108 -12.78 5.46 -7.54
C GLY A 108 -11.25 5.49 -7.51
N ALA A 109 -10.63 6.43 -6.78
CA ALA A 109 -9.17 6.44 -6.61
C ALA A 109 -8.69 5.19 -5.85
N GLN A 110 -7.63 4.56 -6.35
CA GLN A 110 -7.05 3.35 -5.75
C GLN A 110 -6.14 3.67 -4.55
N GLY A 111 -5.62 4.88 -4.49
CA GLY A 111 -4.70 5.31 -3.45
C GLY A 111 -4.23 6.74 -3.64
N ILE A 112 -3.28 7.14 -2.82
CA ILE A 112 -2.64 8.45 -2.86
C ILE A 112 -1.13 8.28 -2.90
N ILE A 113 -0.45 9.03 -3.75
CA ILE A 113 0.99 9.19 -3.73
C ILE A 113 1.29 10.59 -3.20
N ARG A 114 2.04 10.67 -2.11
CA ARG A 114 2.55 11.92 -1.57
C ARG A 114 4.03 12.03 -1.86
N VAL A 115 4.44 13.17 -2.39
CA VAL A 115 5.84 13.46 -2.68
C VAL A 115 6.24 14.67 -1.87
N SER A 116 7.32 14.54 -1.11
CA SER A 116 7.88 15.63 -0.34
C SER A 116 9.39 15.77 -0.57
N VAL A 117 9.87 17.00 -0.59
CA VAL A 117 11.29 17.31 -0.70
C VAL A 117 11.64 18.42 0.29
N ARG A 118 12.77 18.26 0.95
CA ARG A 118 13.31 19.30 1.81
C ARG A 118 14.43 20.03 1.04
N THR A 119 14.14 21.24 0.59
CA THR A 119 15.10 22.09 -0.12
C THR A 119 14.75 23.56 0.07
N THR A 120 15.74 24.43 -0.02
CA THR A 120 15.58 25.89 -0.08
C THR A 120 15.62 26.41 -1.51
N SER A 121 15.91 25.56 -2.50
CA SER A 121 15.98 25.93 -3.91
C SER A 121 14.58 26.11 -4.51
N VAL A 122 14.21 27.36 -4.80
CA VAL A 122 12.95 27.68 -5.49
C VAL A 122 12.94 27.11 -6.92
N ALA A 123 14.09 27.14 -7.60
CA ALA A 123 14.23 26.58 -8.95
C ALA A 123 13.93 25.07 -8.96
N LEU A 124 14.50 24.32 -8.01
CA LEU A 124 14.23 22.88 -7.88
C LEU A 124 12.75 22.60 -7.60
N LEU A 125 12.13 23.32 -6.68
CA LEU A 125 10.71 23.18 -6.36
C LEU A 125 9.82 23.45 -7.58
N THR A 126 10.15 24.46 -8.38
CA THR A 126 9.41 24.78 -9.60
C THR A 126 9.51 23.64 -10.62
N GLU A 127 10.70 23.11 -10.86
CA GLU A 127 10.90 21.99 -11.79
C GLU A 127 10.22 20.70 -11.32
N LEU A 128 10.27 20.39 -10.03
CA LEU A 128 9.59 19.23 -9.47
C LEU A 128 8.05 19.34 -9.59
N ARG A 129 7.49 20.51 -9.31
CA ARG A 129 6.05 20.76 -9.48
C ARG A 129 5.62 20.59 -10.94
N ARG A 130 6.42 21.11 -11.86
CA ARG A 130 6.21 20.97 -13.30
C ARG A 130 6.22 19.49 -13.71
N PHE A 131 7.22 18.74 -13.28
CA PHE A 131 7.37 17.32 -13.55
C PHE A 131 6.15 16.50 -13.06
N TYR A 132 5.76 16.66 -11.80
CA TYR A 132 4.64 15.91 -11.25
C TYR A 132 3.30 16.31 -11.84
N ARG A 133 3.14 17.56 -12.26
CA ARG A 133 1.94 18.00 -12.99
C ARG A 133 1.85 17.31 -14.34
N LEU A 134 2.93 17.30 -15.11
CA LEU A 134 2.98 16.60 -16.40
C LEU A 134 2.74 15.10 -16.26
N TRP A 135 3.34 14.49 -15.26
CA TRP A 135 3.11 13.08 -14.96
C TRP A 135 1.63 12.80 -14.67
N ALA A 136 1.01 13.56 -13.79
CA ALA A 136 -0.40 13.40 -13.46
C ALA A 136 -1.33 13.61 -14.67
N GLU A 137 -0.98 14.51 -15.58
CA GLU A 137 -1.72 14.74 -16.84
C GLU A 137 -1.58 13.54 -17.79
N THR A 138 -0.38 12.97 -17.89
CA THR A 138 -0.11 11.80 -18.74
C THR A 138 -0.86 10.56 -18.26
N GLU A 139 -0.95 10.34 -16.96
CA GLU A 139 -1.64 9.19 -16.36
C GLU A 139 -3.18 9.29 -16.49
N ARG A 140 -3.72 10.45 -16.80
CA ARG A 140 -5.17 10.64 -17.01
C ARG A 140 -5.67 10.30 -18.41
N GLN A 141 -4.77 10.07 -19.37
CA GLN A 141 -5.09 9.70 -20.76
C GLN A 141 -5.26 8.19 -20.90
#